data_1029090ab92d471db7e8cc8db967e184
#
_entry.id   1029090ab92d471db7e8cc8db967e184
#
_cell.length_a   1.000
_cell.length_b   1.000
_cell.length_c   1.000
_cell.angle_alpha   90.00
_cell.angle_beta   90.00
_cell.angle_gamma   90.00
#
_symmetry.space_group_name_H-M   'P 1'
#
loop_
_entity.id
_entity.type
_entity.pdbx_description
1 polymer ?
#
loop_
_entity_poly.entity_id
_entity_poly.type
_entity_poly.pdbx_seq_one_letter_code
_entity_poly.pdbx_strand_id
1 'polypeptide(L)'
;MTGVQTCALPILESYRKEGLRFDALCTGFLSNPTQAQIARSCLQLLKEDALVLIDPVLGDGGRPYPTITKEIITQMRSLASEAGVLLPNLTELCLLCGRPYPDAFPSRDFLLSCCEELCAAGTRNVVVSGLELDGRCCSFIYAEGKADEVWNEKVGEGRPGSGDVFAAVIAGSLLRHETLHQSVERAARFVEAAMRKTLQEQAPHAWGLCFEGLLSELMPTAR
;
A
#
# COMPACT_ATOMS: atom_id res chain seq x y z
N MET A 1 -23.43 -5.52 13.61
CA MET A 1 -22.02 -5.26 14.01
C MET A 1 -21.24 -6.55 13.82
N THR A 2 -20.26 -6.54 12.97
CA THR A 2 -19.41 -7.72 12.73
C THR A 2 -18.46 -7.90 13.90
N GLY A 3 -18.21 -9.15 14.34
CA GLY A 3 -17.41 -9.47 15.53
C GLY A 3 -15.96 -8.91 15.54
N VAL A 4 -15.40 -8.55 14.37
CA VAL A 4 -14.08 -7.93 14.23
C VAL A 4 -14.00 -6.55 14.90
N GLN A 5 -15.06 -5.74 14.83
CA GLN A 5 -15.10 -4.41 15.46
C GLN A 5 -15.14 -4.50 16.99
N THR A 6 -15.77 -5.55 17.52
CA THR A 6 -15.89 -5.76 18.97
C THR A 6 -14.56 -6.15 19.61
N CYS A 7 -13.60 -6.70 18.85
CA CYS A 7 -12.30 -7.14 19.37
C CYS A 7 -11.22 -6.03 19.27
N ALA A 8 -11.26 -5.16 18.26
CA ALA A 8 -10.20 -4.19 18.03
C ALA A 8 -10.09 -3.15 19.16
N LEU A 9 -11.19 -2.56 19.60
CA LEU A 9 -11.18 -1.53 20.65
C LEU A 9 -10.66 -2.03 22.00
N PRO A 10 -11.08 -3.19 22.54
CA PRO A 10 -10.48 -3.76 23.75
C PRO A 10 -8.98 -4.06 23.63
N ILE A 11 -8.52 -4.51 22.45
CA ILE A 11 -7.09 -4.76 22.20
C ILE A 11 -6.31 -3.45 22.26
N LEU A 12 -6.78 -2.39 21.60
CA LEU A 12 -6.12 -1.08 21.64
C LEU A 12 -6.10 -0.49 23.05
N GLU A 13 -7.16 -0.69 23.82
CA GLU A 13 -7.21 -0.27 25.22
C GLU A 13 -6.20 -1.04 26.08
N SER A 14 -6.05 -2.35 25.86
CA SER A 14 -5.04 -3.16 26.50
C SER A 14 -3.62 -2.65 26.19
N TYR A 15 -3.32 -2.35 24.91
CA TYR A 15 -2.02 -1.79 24.52
C TYR A 15 -1.73 -0.46 25.21
N ARG A 16 -2.76 0.42 25.36
CA ARG A 16 -2.62 1.68 26.08
C ARG A 16 -2.32 1.47 27.57
N LYS A 17 -3.02 0.54 28.22
CA LYS A 17 -2.82 0.21 29.62
C LYS A 17 -1.43 -0.36 29.90
N GLU A 18 -0.93 -1.20 28.99
CA GLU A 18 0.41 -1.78 29.08
C GLU A 18 1.52 -0.80 28.64
N GLY A 19 1.18 0.40 28.18
CA GLY A 19 2.15 1.38 27.74
C GLY A 19 2.89 1.01 26.46
N LEU A 20 2.33 0.11 25.64
CA LEU A 20 2.98 -0.34 24.41
C LEU A 20 3.06 0.79 23.39
N ARG A 21 4.19 0.83 22.67
CA ARG A 21 4.45 1.74 21.54
C ARG A 21 5.02 0.95 20.37
N PHE A 22 4.55 1.28 19.16
CA PHE A 22 4.89 0.56 17.94
C PHE A 22 5.79 1.40 17.05
N ASP A 23 6.66 0.73 16.29
CA ASP A 23 7.58 1.34 15.33
C ASP A 23 6.92 1.59 13.99
N ALA A 24 5.79 0.95 13.70
CA ALA A 24 5.04 1.13 12.48
C ALA A 24 3.55 0.88 12.65
N LEU A 25 2.75 1.54 11.81
CA LEU A 25 1.37 1.23 11.49
C LEU A 25 1.30 0.95 9.98
N CYS A 26 0.81 -0.23 9.62
CA CYS A 26 0.46 -0.55 8.24
C CYS A 26 -1.04 -0.82 8.17
N THR A 27 -1.72 -0.22 7.20
CA THR A 27 -3.14 -0.50 6.93
C THR A 27 -3.29 -1.28 5.63
N GLY A 28 -4.36 -2.04 5.54
CA GLY A 28 -4.84 -2.67 4.32
C GLY A 28 -6.33 -2.40 4.15
N PHE A 29 -7.09 -3.38 3.66
CA PHE A 29 -8.51 -3.24 3.37
C PHE A 29 -9.36 -2.86 4.61
N LEU A 30 -10.05 -1.74 4.52
CA LEU A 30 -11.00 -1.25 5.52
C LEU A 30 -12.40 -1.23 4.91
N SER A 31 -13.29 -2.10 5.39
CA SER A 31 -14.60 -2.33 4.80
C SER A 31 -15.69 -1.32 5.20
N ASN A 32 -15.42 -0.48 6.19
CA ASN A 32 -16.39 0.49 6.69
C ASN A 32 -15.73 1.69 7.41
N PRO A 33 -16.45 2.82 7.55
CA PRO A 33 -15.91 4.04 8.14
C PRO A 33 -15.39 3.87 9.58
N THR A 34 -16.01 3.00 10.38
CA THR A 34 -15.58 2.76 11.76
C THR A 34 -14.20 2.13 11.83
N GLN A 35 -13.86 1.24 10.90
CA GLN A 35 -12.51 0.65 10.85
C GLN A 35 -11.45 1.72 10.52
N ALA A 36 -11.75 2.66 9.64
CA ALA A 36 -10.84 3.78 9.36
C ALA A 36 -10.61 4.65 10.62
N GLN A 37 -11.66 4.90 11.41
CA GLN A 37 -11.55 5.62 12.68
C GLN A 37 -10.71 4.83 13.70
N ILE A 38 -10.89 3.51 13.78
CA ILE A 38 -10.08 2.64 14.65
C ILE A 38 -8.61 2.67 14.20
N ALA A 39 -8.34 2.52 12.89
CA ALA A 39 -6.97 2.63 12.35
C ALA A 39 -6.34 3.97 12.71
N ARG A 40 -7.07 5.07 12.59
CA ARG A 40 -6.60 6.39 13.00
C ARG A 40 -6.30 6.47 14.51
N SER A 41 -7.08 5.81 15.35
CA SER A 41 -6.81 5.77 16.79
C SER A 41 -5.54 5.00 17.16
N CYS A 42 -5.04 4.11 16.27
CA CYS A 42 -3.77 3.42 16.45
C CYS A 42 -2.56 4.37 16.36
N LEU A 43 -2.69 5.52 15.67
CA LEU A 43 -1.62 6.52 15.58
C LEU A 43 -1.15 6.98 16.97
N GLN A 44 -2.04 7.00 17.96
CA GLN A 44 -1.70 7.36 19.34
C GLN A 44 -0.82 6.33 20.06
N LEU A 45 -0.68 5.14 19.50
CA LEU A 45 0.17 4.05 20.02
C LEU A 45 1.55 4.00 19.36
N LEU A 46 1.83 4.92 18.45
CA LEU A 46 3.08 4.96 17.74
C LEU A 46 4.18 5.68 18.54
N LYS A 47 5.42 5.31 18.26
CA LYS A 47 6.60 6.08 18.64
C LYS A 47 6.66 7.36 17.80
N GLU A 48 7.50 8.33 18.20
CA GLU A 48 7.62 9.63 17.54
C GLU A 48 8.02 9.51 16.06
N ASP A 49 8.98 8.64 15.76
CA ASP A 49 9.52 8.42 14.41
C ASP A 49 8.92 7.19 13.70
N ALA A 50 7.75 6.73 14.14
CA ALA A 50 7.16 5.52 13.59
C ALA A 50 6.76 5.68 12.13
N LEU A 51 6.92 4.60 11.37
CA LEU A 51 6.42 4.51 10.00
C LEU A 51 4.89 4.43 9.99
N VAL A 52 4.23 5.30 9.23
CA VAL A 52 2.81 5.19 8.90
C VAL A 52 2.69 4.88 7.42
N LEU A 53 2.42 3.61 7.10
CA LEU A 53 2.23 3.12 5.74
C LEU A 53 0.75 2.83 5.53
N ILE A 54 0.14 3.55 4.59
CA ILE A 54 -1.28 3.41 4.25
C ILE A 54 -1.40 2.78 2.86
N ASP A 55 -1.96 1.57 2.82
CA ASP A 55 -2.46 0.95 1.60
C ASP A 55 -3.97 1.20 1.56
N PRO A 56 -4.47 2.05 0.65
CA PRO A 56 -5.85 2.54 0.71
C PRO A 56 -6.91 1.54 0.24
N VAL A 57 -6.57 0.42 -0.31
CA VAL A 57 -7.41 -0.68 -0.83
C VAL A 57 -8.88 -0.29 -1.09
N LEU A 58 -9.11 0.54 -2.11
CA LEU A 58 -10.44 1.09 -2.43
C LEU A 58 -11.05 0.49 -3.71
N GLY A 59 -10.24 -0.01 -4.62
CA GLY A 59 -10.71 -0.51 -5.91
C GLY A 59 -9.59 -0.89 -6.86
N ASP A 60 -9.99 -1.40 -8.04
CA ASP A 60 -9.07 -1.79 -9.10
C ASP A 60 -9.74 -1.68 -10.47
N GLY A 61 -8.95 -1.58 -11.56
CA GLY A 61 -9.44 -1.50 -12.94
C GLY A 61 -10.42 -0.34 -13.19
N GLY A 62 -10.20 0.80 -12.54
CA GLY A 62 -11.04 2.00 -12.66
C GLY A 62 -12.36 1.96 -11.88
N ARG A 63 -12.56 0.95 -11.01
CA ARG A 63 -13.82 0.75 -10.27
C ARG A 63 -13.56 0.56 -8.78
N PRO A 64 -14.35 1.18 -7.90
CA PRO A 64 -14.30 0.88 -6.49
C PRO A 64 -14.82 -0.55 -6.23
N TYR A 65 -14.31 -1.20 -5.19
CA TYR A 65 -14.86 -2.49 -4.75
C TYR A 65 -16.30 -2.34 -4.26
N PRO A 66 -17.13 -3.41 -4.33
CA PRO A 66 -18.57 -3.31 -4.04
C PRO A 66 -18.92 -2.78 -2.64
N THR A 67 -18.03 -2.96 -1.67
CA THR A 67 -18.21 -2.50 -0.29
C THR A 67 -17.76 -1.04 -0.08
N ILE A 68 -17.05 -0.45 -1.04
CA ILE A 68 -16.49 0.90 -0.90
C ILE A 68 -17.53 1.95 -1.23
N THR A 69 -17.89 2.75 -0.23
CA THR A 69 -18.83 3.86 -0.33
C THR A 69 -18.08 5.21 -0.40
N LYS A 70 -18.79 6.26 -0.80
CA LYS A 70 -18.23 7.64 -0.77
C LYS A 70 -17.76 8.04 0.63
N GLU A 71 -18.45 7.57 1.68
CA GLU A 71 -18.07 7.83 3.07
C GLU A 71 -16.73 7.17 3.41
N ILE A 72 -16.51 5.90 2.99
CA ILE A 72 -15.24 5.21 3.19
C ILE A 72 -14.11 5.95 2.45
N ILE A 73 -14.32 6.40 1.21
CA ILE A 73 -13.33 7.18 0.45
C ILE A 73 -12.98 8.47 1.21
N THR A 74 -13.97 9.16 1.78
CA THR A 74 -13.73 10.37 2.57
C THR A 74 -12.91 10.08 3.83
N GLN A 75 -13.21 9.01 4.55
CA GLN A 75 -12.44 8.59 5.72
C GLN A 75 -11.03 8.15 5.34
N MET A 76 -10.87 7.45 4.20
CA MET A 76 -9.57 7.06 3.70
C MET A 76 -8.70 8.26 3.30
N ARG A 77 -9.28 9.29 2.67
CA ARG A 77 -8.57 10.57 2.41
C ARG A 77 -8.05 11.20 3.71
N SER A 78 -8.88 11.22 4.75
CA SER A 78 -8.48 11.73 6.06
C SER A 78 -7.40 10.86 6.72
N LEU A 79 -7.38 9.55 6.50
CA LEU A 79 -6.34 8.66 6.98
C LEU A 79 -5.05 8.83 6.17
N ALA A 80 -5.17 8.95 4.84
CA ALA A 80 -4.05 9.13 3.93
C ALA A 80 -3.23 10.41 4.24
N SER A 81 -3.87 11.47 4.76
CA SER A 81 -3.14 12.69 5.16
C SER A 81 -2.17 12.49 6.35
N GLU A 82 -2.29 11.38 7.06
CA GLU A 82 -1.37 11.01 8.15
C GLU A 82 -0.23 10.08 7.67
N ALA A 83 -0.24 9.71 6.37
CA ALA A 83 0.70 8.73 5.85
C ALA A 83 2.13 9.28 5.72
N GLY A 84 3.09 8.56 6.26
CA GLY A 84 4.50 8.68 5.91
C GLY A 84 4.76 8.15 4.50
N VAL A 85 4.07 7.05 4.14
CA VAL A 85 4.05 6.48 2.78
C VAL A 85 2.63 6.03 2.45
N LEU A 86 2.08 6.52 1.34
CA LEU A 86 0.79 6.12 0.79
C LEU A 86 1.04 5.26 -0.47
N LEU A 87 0.38 4.09 -0.56
CA LEU A 87 0.61 3.10 -1.62
C LEU A 87 -0.64 2.87 -2.49
N PRO A 88 -1.19 3.85 -3.20
CA PRO A 88 -2.35 3.63 -4.05
C PRO A 88 -1.97 2.92 -5.36
N ASN A 89 -2.89 2.10 -5.90
CA ASN A 89 -2.90 1.83 -7.33
C ASN A 89 -3.54 3.01 -8.08
N LEU A 90 -3.58 2.95 -9.43
CA LEU A 90 -4.12 4.06 -10.24
C LEU A 90 -5.60 4.34 -9.95
N THR A 91 -6.41 3.30 -9.69
CA THR A 91 -7.83 3.46 -9.34
C THR A 91 -7.99 4.20 -8.02
N GLU A 92 -7.23 3.81 -7.04
CA GLU A 92 -7.23 4.38 -5.70
C GLU A 92 -6.72 5.83 -5.71
N LEU A 93 -5.66 6.09 -6.48
CA LEU A 93 -5.17 7.46 -6.71
C LEU A 93 -6.28 8.35 -7.27
N CYS A 94 -6.99 7.89 -8.30
CA CYS A 94 -8.11 8.62 -8.89
C CYS A 94 -9.26 8.83 -7.89
N LEU A 95 -9.62 7.81 -7.11
CA LEU A 95 -10.66 7.90 -6.08
C LEU A 95 -10.28 8.89 -4.97
N LEU A 96 -9.03 8.85 -4.52
CA LEU A 96 -8.51 9.76 -3.50
C LEU A 96 -8.47 11.21 -3.99
N CYS A 97 -8.12 11.48 -5.23
CA CYS A 97 -8.10 12.82 -5.81
C CYS A 97 -9.44 13.27 -6.41
N GLY A 98 -10.45 12.37 -6.47
CA GLY A 98 -11.73 12.68 -7.12
C GLY A 98 -11.63 12.92 -8.61
N ARG A 99 -10.69 12.27 -9.28
CA ARG A 99 -10.42 12.39 -10.71
C ARG A 99 -10.96 11.17 -11.48
N PRO A 100 -11.34 11.34 -12.76
CA PRO A 100 -11.72 10.21 -13.59
C PRO A 100 -10.52 9.27 -13.82
N TYR A 101 -10.80 7.97 -13.93
CA TYR A 101 -9.80 6.98 -14.32
C TYR A 101 -9.44 7.18 -15.79
N PRO A 102 -8.15 7.28 -16.16
CA PRO A 102 -7.74 7.52 -17.54
C PRO A 102 -7.95 6.30 -18.44
N ASP A 103 -8.34 6.52 -19.70
CA ASP A 103 -8.55 5.45 -20.70
C ASP A 103 -7.24 4.83 -21.22
N ALA A 104 -6.11 5.48 -20.98
CA ALA A 104 -4.77 5.04 -21.39
C ALA A 104 -3.79 5.14 -20.23
N PHE A 105 -2.53 4.70 -20.45
CA PHE A 105 -1.46 4.88 -19.48
C PHE A 105 -1.38 6.36 -19.05
N PRO A 106 -1.39 6.65 -17.74
CA PRO A 106 -1.46 8.02 -17.24
C PRO A 106 -0.20 8.80 -17.62
N SER A 107 -0.38 10.07 -18.02
CA SER A 107 0.75 10.95 -18.25
C SER A 107 1.51 11.23 -16.94
N ARG A 108 2.81 11.51 -17.06
CA ARG A 108 3.62 11.89 -15.92
C ARG A 108 3.05 13.11 -15.18
N ASP A 109 2.54 14.11 -15.92
CA ASP A 109 1.93 15.31 -15.33
C ASP A 109 0.66 15.00 -14.54
N PHE A 110 -0.14 14.03 -15.01
CA PHE A 110 -1.31 13.55 -14.28
C PHE A 110 -0.91 12.93 -12.95
N LEU A 111 0.08 12.02 -12.96
CA LEU A 111 0.58 11.38 -11.74
C LEU A 111 1.18 12.40 -10.77
N LEU A 112 2.02 13.31 -11.27
CA LEU A 112 2.60 14.39 -10.46
C LEU A 112 1.52 15.22 -9.80
N SER A 113 0.54 15.73 -10.55
CA SER A 113 -0.49 16.59 -10.00
C SER A 113 -1.37 15.89 -8.95
N CYS A 114 -1.61 14.57 -9.07
CA CYS A 114 -2.30 13.80 -8.05
C CYS A 114 -1.44 13.64 -6.79
N CYS A 115 -0.16 13.30 -6.94
CA CYS A 115 0.76 13.13 -5.82
C CYS A 115 0.96 14.45 -5.05
N GLU A 116 1.12 15.57 -5.77
CA GLU A 116 1.24 16.91 -5.19
C GLU A 116 0.00 17.31 -4.39
N GLU A 117 -1.22 17.00 -4.90
CA GLU A 117 -2.48 17.24 -4.20
C GLU A 117 -2.54 16.45 -2.89
N LEU A 118 -2.17 15.16 -2.90
CA LEU A 118 -2.14 14.32 -1.70
C LEU A 118 -1.08 14.79 -0.70
N CYS A 119 0.09 15.20 -1.18
CA CYS A 119 1.14 15.75 -0.31
C CYS A 119 0.74 17.10 0.29
N ALA A 120 0.07 17.95 -0.46
CA ALA A 120 -0.48 19.21 0.06
C ALA A 120 -1.56 18.97 1.14
N ALA A 121 -2.24 17.81 1.10
CA ALA A 121 -3.20 17.39 2.12
C ALA A 121 -2.57 16.78 3.38
N GLY A 122 -1.25 16.49 3.38
CA GLY A 122 -0.51 15.97 4.55
C GLY A 122 0.28 14.68 4.33
N THR A 123 0.01 13.91 3.27
CA THR A 123 0.81 12.73 2.91
C THR A 123 2.28 13.13 2.67
N ARG A 124 3.26 12.39 3.22
CA ARG A 124 4.67 12.73 3.00
C ARG A 124 5.22 12.20 1.68
N ASN A 125 4.95 10.94 1.37
CA ASN A 125 5.43 10.28 0.15
C ASN A 125 4.30 9.44 -0.46
N VAL A 126 4.25 9.36 -1.78
CA VAL A 126 3.27 8.57 -2.52
C VAL A 126 3.99 7.59 -3.45
N VAL A 127 3.58 6.34 -3.46
CA VAL A 127 4.06 5.32 -4.41
C VAL A 127 2.85 4.77 -5.15
N VAL A 128 2.67 5.18 -6.40
CA VAL A 128 1.58 4.66 -7.25
C VAL A 128 2.03 3.35 -7.87
N SER A 129 1.41 2.24 -7.45
CA SER A 129 1.77 0.88 -7.86
C SER A 129 0.91 0.38 -9.02
N GLY A 130 1.34 -0.70 -9.66
CA GLY A 130 0.55 -1.45 -10.63
C GLY A 130 0.24 -0.71 -11.94
N LEU A 131 1.05 0.29 -12.32
CA LEU A 131 0.96 0.91 -13.62
C LEU A 131 1.54 -0.04 -14.68
N GLU A 132 0.80 -0.32 -15.73
CA GLU A 132 1.19 -1.30 -16.74
C GLU A 132 1.35 -0.66 -18.12
N LEU A 133 2.51 -0.87 -18.75
CA LEU A 133 2.82 -0.41 -20.10
C LEU A 133 3.74 -1.39 -20.81
N ASP A 134 3.38 -1.80 -22.02
CA ASP A 134 4.21 -2.62 -22.92
C ASP A 134 4.83 -3.88 -22.26
N GLY A 135 4.01 -4.60 -21.47
CA GLY A 135 4.46 -5.82 -20.77
C GLY A 135 5.38 -5.57 -19.58
N ARG A 136 5.43 -4.35 -19.09
CA ARG A 136 6.18 -3.95 -17.89
C ARG A 136 5.24 -3.37 -16.84
N CYS A 137 5.64 -3.49 -15.59
CA CYS A 137 5.02 -2.81 -14.45
C CYS A 137 5.88 -1.63 -14.01
N CYS A 138 5.23 -0.53 -13.67
CA CYS A 138 5.86 0.65 -13.10
C CYS A 138 5.29 0.93 -11.71
N SER A 139 6.18 1.25 -10.78
CA SER A 139 5.86 1.91 -9.53
C SER A 139 6.38 3.35 -9.60
N PHE A 140 5.46 4.32 -9.63
CA PHE A 140 5.80 5.74 -9.66
C PHE A 140 5.93 6.27 -8.24
N ILE A 141 7.09 6.81 -7.90
CA ILE A 141 7.44 7.31 -6.57
C ILE A 141 7.44 8.84 -6.59
N TYR A 142 6.72 9.45 -5.65
CA TYR A 142 6.80 10.88 -5.39
C TYR A 142 7.21 11.11 -3.94
N ALA A 143 8.40 11.65 -3.75
CA ALA A 143 9.01 11.89 -2.44
C ALA A 143 9.83 13.19 -2.45
N GLU A 144 9.70 14.00 -1.40
CA GLU A 144 10.47 15.25 -1.23
C GLU A 144 10.38 16.19 -2.44
N GLY A 145 9.21 16.25 -3.08
CA GLY A 145 8.97 17.08 -4.27
C GLY A 145 9.62 16.55 -5.56
N LYS A 146 10.12 15.32 -5.57
CA LYS A 146 10.75 14.67 -6.72
C LYS A 146 10.00 13.42 -7.12
N ALA A 147 9.95 13.17 -8.42
CA ALA A 147 9.37 11.95 -8.96
C ALA A 147 10.44 11.03 -9.53
N ASP A 148 10.31 9.74 -9.23
CA ASP A 148 11.15 8.66 -9.70
C ASP A 148 10.28 7.47 -10.11
N GLU A 149 10.85 6.47 -10.79
CA GLU A 149 10.13 5.32 -11.32
C GLU A 149 10.95 4.05 -11.13
N VAL A 150 10.29 2.99 -10.71
CA VAL A 150 10.84 1.64 -10.68
C VAL A 150 10.09 0.78 -11.68
N TRP A 151 10.80 0.23 -12.64
CA TRP A 151 10.25 -0.61 -13.69
C TRP A 151 10.71 -2.05 -13.54
N ASN A 152 9.77 -2.99 -13.65
CA ASN A 152 10.03 -4.42 -13.65
C ASN A 152 9.17 -5.13 -14.72
N GLU A 153 9.44 -6.41 -14.95
CA GLU A 153 8.69 -7.21 -15.92
C GLU A 153 7.29 -7.53 -15.38
N LYS A 154 6.27 -7.41 -16.24
CA LYS A 154 4.93 -7.92 -15.95
C LYS A 154 4.90 -9.42 -16.11
N VAL A 155 4.64 -10.15 -15.05
CA VAL A 155 4.60 -11.62 -15.04
C VAL A 155 3.16 -12.08 -14.85
N GLY A 156 2.54 -12.55 -15.92
CA GLY A 156 1.16 -13.06 -15.91
C GLY A 156 0.12 -11.99 -15.60
N GLU A 157 -1.03 -12.45 -15.09
CA GLU A 157 -2.13 -11.59 -14.63
C GLU A 157 -2.00 -11.29 -13.14
N GLY A 158 -2.49 -10.13 -12.71
CA GLY A 158 -2.50 -9.76 -11.28
C GLY A 158 -3.18 -10.81 -10.41
N ARG A 159 -2.69 -11.00 -9.19
CA ARG A 159 -3.22 -11.97 -8.25
C ARG A 159 -3.62 -11.33 -6.93
N PRO A 160 -4.66 -11.86 -6.25
CA PRO A 160 -5.03 -11.39 -4.91
C PRO A 160 -3.82 -11.44 -3.96
N GLY A 161 -3.66 -10.40 -3.14
CA GLY A 161 -2.58 -10.30 -2.15
C GLY A 161 -1.24 -9.79 -2.68
N SER A 162 -1.10 -9.53 -3.99
CA SER A 162 0.14 -8.94 -4.53
C SER A 162 0.43 -7.55 -3.95
N GLY A 163 -0.60 -6.73 -3.75
CA GLY A 163 -0.50 -5.43 -3.08
C GLY A 163 -0.08 -5.57 -1.62
N ASP A 164 -0.70 -6.50 -0.88
CA ASP A 164 -0.35 -6.74 0.53
C ASP A 164 1.12 -7.16 0.69
N VAL A 165 1.61 -8.07 -0.18
CA VAL A 165 3.02 -8.49 -0.19
C VAL A 165 3.93 -7.32 -0.54
N PHE A 166 3.58 -6.52 -1.54
CA PHE A 166 4.33 -5.32 -1.94
C PHE A 166 4.45 -4.33 -0.77
N ALA A 167 3.33 -4.01 -0.13
CA ALA A 167 3.28 -3.11 1.03
C ALA A 167 4.10 -3.64 2.21
N ALA A 168 4.00 -4.95 2.51
CA ALA A 168 4.74 -5.58 3.60
C ALA A 168 6.26 -5.53 3.37
N VAL A 169 6.73 -5.77 2.13
CA VAL A 169 8.16 -5.70 1.80
C VAL A 169 8.67 -4.26 1.91
N ILE A 170 7.91 -3.26 1.44
CA ILE A 170 8.26 -1.84 1.60
C ILE A 170 8.36 -1.49 3.09
N ALA A 171 7.36 -1.85 3.89
CA ALA A 171 7.36 -1.56 5.33
C ALA A 171 8.59 -2.17 6.02
N GLY A 172 8.89 -3.45 5.76
CA GLY A 172 10.03 -4.13 6.33
C GLY A 172 11.37 -3.53 5.89
N SER A 173 11.48 -3.05 4.65
CA SER A 173 12.68 -2.40 4.12
C SER A 173 12.89 -1.01 4.73
N LEU A 174 11.84 -0.19 4.85
CA LEU A 174 11.90 1.13 5.48
C LEU A 174 12.26 1.02 6.97
N LEU A 175 11.74 0.02 7.70
CA LEU A 175 12.10 -0.24 9.09
C LEU A 175 13.56 -0.71 9.27
N ARG A 176 14.20 -1.14 8.18
CA ARG A 176 15.66 -1.42 8.13
C ARG A 176 16.47 -0.21 7.63
N HIS A 177 15.84 0.96 7.56
CA HIS A 177 16.46 2.21 7.11
C HIS A 177 16.94 2.19 5.64
N GLU A 178 16.35 1.35 4.79
CA GLU A 178 16.53 1.46 3.34
C GLU A 178 15.81 2.71 2.83
N THR A 179 16.30 3.31 1.75
CA THR A 179 15.60 4.44 1.12
C THR A 179 14.26 4.00 0.53
N LEU A 180 13.31 4.93 0.32
CA LEU A 180 12.02 4.59 -0.28
C LEU A 180 12.19 3.95 -1.66
N HIS A 181 13.10 4.48 -2.51
CA HIS A 181 13.39 3.89 -3.81
C HIS A 181 13.89 2.44 -3.71
N GLN A 182 14.87 2.17 -2.83
CA GLN A 182 15.38 0.82 -2.61
C GLN A 182 14.30 -0.13 -2.09
N SER A 183 13.43 0.36 -1.21
CA SER A 183 12.31 -0.41 -0.65
C SER A 183 11.30 -0.80 -1.73
N VAL A 184 10.95 0.15 -2.62
CA VAL A 184 10.05 -0.09 -3.76
C VAL A 184 10.69 -1.05 -4.78
N GLU A 185 11.97 -0.86 -5.10
CA GLU A 185 12.69 -1.75 -6.02
C GLU A 185 12.76 -3.20 -5.49
N ARG A 186 13.05 -3.37 -4.19
CA ARG A 186 13.03 -4.68 -3.53
C ARG A 186 11.65 -5.31 -3.57
N ALA A 187 10.60 -4.55 -3.26
CA ALA A 187 9.23 -5.04 -3.27
C ALA A 187 8.78 -5.45 -4.69
N ALA A 188 9.09 -4.65 -5.71
CA ALA A 188 8.77 -4.94 -7.10
C ALA A 188 9.44 -6.24 -7.57
N ARG A 189 10.74 -6.43 -7.29
CA ARG A 189 11.48 -7.65 -7.60
C ARG A 189 10.93 -8.86 -6.86
N PHE A 190 10.59 -8.72 -5.59
CA PHE A 190 10.07 -9.82 -4.79
C PHE A 190 8.69 -10.27 -5.28
N VAL A 191 7.79 -9.33 -5.59
CA VAL A 191 6.48 -9.65 -6.18
C VAL A 191 6.64 -10.30 -7.55
N GLU A 192 7.54 -9.80 -8.40
CA GLU A 192 7.85 -10.42 -9.69
C GLU A 192 8.32 -11.87 -9.52
N ALA A 193 9.26 -12.14 -8.61
CA ALA A 193 9.76 -13.49 -8.32
C ALA A 193 8.63 -14.40 -7.79
N ALA A 194 7.79 -13.89 -6.89
CA ALA A 194 6.64 -14.63 -6.37
C ALA A 194 5.60 -14.95 -7.46
N MET A 195 5.36 -14.01 -8.39
CA MET A 195 4.49 -14.26 -9.56
C MET A 195 5.05 -15.36 -10.45
N ARG A 196 6.36 -15.31 -10.77
CA ARG A 196 7.04 -16.37 -11.56
C ARG A 196 6.91 -17.74 -10.90
N LYS A 197 7.17 -17.82 -9.59
CA LYS A 197 7.03 -19.04 -8.81
C LYS A 197 5.60 -19.55 -8.83
N THR A 198 4.63 -18.67 -8.62
CA THR A 198 3.20 -19.01 -8.62
C THR A 198 2.74 -19.62 -9.95
N LEU A 199 3.24 -19.08 -11.08
CA LEU A 199 2.95 -19.62 -12.40
C LEU A 199 3.65 -20.98 -12.63
N GLN A 200 4.89 -21.13 -12.17
CA GLN A 200 5.62 -22.41 -12.26
C GLN A 200 4.93 -23.53 -11.46
N GLU A 201 4.41 -23.21 -10.29
CA GLU A 201 3.66 -24.13 -9.44
C GLU A 201 2.21 -24.37 -9.92
N GLN A 202 1.78 -23.67 -10.97
CA GLN A 202 0.42 -23.75 -11.52
C GLN A 202 -0.67 -23.53 -10.45
N ALA A 203 -0.36 -22.73 -9.44
CA ALA A 203 -1.26 -22.47 -8.33
C ALA A 203 -2.58 -21.83 -8.81
N PRO A 204 -3.75 -22.28 -8.30
CA PRO A 204 -5.03 -21.66 -8.62
C PRO A 204 -5.00 -20.14 -8.36
N HIS A 205 -5.65 -19.37 -9.22
CA HIS A 205 -5.66 -17.89 -9.09
C HIS A 205 -6.15 -17.42 -7.71
N ALA A 206 -7.17 -18.09 -7.17
CA ALA A 206 -7.75 -17.74 -5.87
C ALA A 206 -6.82 -17.94 -4.66
N TRP A 207 -5.69 -18.65 -4.83
CA TRP A 207 -4.72 -18.86 -3.75
C TRP A 207 -3.73 -17.68 -3.59
N GLY A 208 -3.78 -16.70 -4.50
CA GLY A 208 -2.88 -15.56 -4.47
C GLY A 208 -1.45 -15.91 -4.91
N LEU A 209 -0.46 -15.39 -4.20
CA LEU A 209 0.97 -15.58 -4.50
C LEU A 209 1.60 -16.70 -3.67
N CYS A 210 2.44 -17.52 -4.31
CA CYS A 210 3.32 -18.50 -3.64
C CYS A 210 4.64 -17.82 -3.28
N PHE A 211 4.69 -17.08 -2.21
CA PHE A 211 5.87 -16.28 -1.80
C PHE A 211 6.67 -16.86 -0.63
N GLU A 212 6.10 -17.79 0.14
CA GLU A 212 6.68 -18.28 1.40
C GLU A 212 8.08 -18.88 1.18
N GLY A 213 8.27 -19.63 0.09
CA GLY A 213 9.58 -20.22 -0.24
C GLY A 213 10.64 -19.21 -0.70
N LEU A 214 10.26 -17.93 -0.89
CA LEU A 214 11.16 -16.84 -1.27
C LEU A 214 11.52 -15.91 -0.12
N LEU A 215 10.96 -16.13 1.08
CA LEU A 215 11.19 -15.24 2.23
C LEU A 215 12.67 -15.10 2.60
N SER A 216 13.48 -16.11 2.32
CA SER A 216 14.94 -16.03 2.53
C SER A 216 15.62 -14.95 1.67
N GLU A 217 15.04 -14.56 0.53
CA GLU A 217 15.58 -13.49 -0.33
C GLU A 217 15.43 -12.09 0.29
N LEU A 218 14.52 -11.95 1.26
CA LEU A 218 14.32 -10.73 2.01
C LEU A 218 15.26 -10.59 3.22
N MET A 219 15.95 -11.67 3.59
CA MET A 219 16.91 -11.63 4.69
C MET A 219 18.14 -10.80 4.31
N PRO A 220 18.71 -10.04 5.27
CA PRO A 220 19.96 -9.36 5.03
C PRO A 220 21.03 -10.40 4.64
N THR A 221 21.79 -10.14 3.58
CA THR A 221 23.00 -10.92 3.33
C THR A 221 23.91 -10.76 4.55
N ALA A 222 24.24 -11.88 5.18
CA ALA A 222 25.21 -11.88 6.28
C ALA A 222 26.51 -11.17 5.80
N ARG A 223 26.85 -10.06 6.46
CA ARG A 223 28.10 -9.35 6.21
C ARG A 223 29.24 -10.09 6.90
#